data_2e2012c2dfa60e4357d468ed67cf2733
#
_entry.id   2e2012c2dfa60e4357d468ed67cf2733
#
_cell.length_a   1.000
_cell.length_b   1.000
_cell.length_c   1.000
_cell.angle_alpha   90.00
_cell.angle_beta   90.00
_cell.angle_gamma   90.00
#
_symmetry.space_group_name_H-M   'P 1'
#
loop_
_entity.id
_entity.type
_entity.pdbx_description
1 polymer ?
#
loop_
_entity_poly.entity_id
_entity_poly.type
_entity_poly.pdbx_seq_one_letter_code
_entity_poly.pdbx_strand_id
1 'polypeptide(L)'
;KKTKENKLKDLKNILDLQNIFFDFELYNGVYDISNGRDKRKKILYKLFCNICNNEFVSSLYPSPICHFCNPKDSICIQQSEFKHFLKEQKIKFIEDSKKIIPPFQLDFLLSENNIGVELNGNYFHSEFGGDKDKNYHLNKSQICFEKNIKLIHVFEDEWKFKTEIVKSRISSIIGNVNKKYFARKCEIKIIDYALKNKFLNENHLQGADNSFYNIGLFHKDELISVMTFSKPRIALGQKKLKSEDAIVELSRFCSLININVVGGFNK
;
A
#
# COMPACT_ATOMS: atom_id res chain seq x y z
N LYS A 1 34.20 3.54 10.62
CA LYS A 1 34.01 4.19 9.30
C LYS A 1 34.02 3.09 8.24
N LYS A 2 32.92 2.91 7.47
CA LYS A 2 32.90 1.96 6.34
C LYS A 2 33.94 2.40 5.33
N THR A 3 34.73 1.47 4.83
CA THR A 3 35.72 1.75 3.77
C THR A 3 35.01 2.17 2.50
N LYS A 4 35.71 2.87 1.60
CA LYS A 4 35.15 3.33 0.31
C LYS A 4 34.61 2.16 -0.52
N GLU A 5 35.26 1.01 -0.46
CA GLU A 5 34.83 -0.23 -1.14
C GLU A 5 33.53 -0.82 -0.61
N ASN A 6 33.32 -0.82 0.73
CA ASN A 6 32.06 -1.31 1.31
C ASN A 6 30.88 -0.41 0.95
N LYS A 7 31.10 0.90 0.87
CA LYS A 7 30.05 1.83 0.41
C LYS A 7 29.70 1.61 -1.06
N LEU A 8 30.69 1.33 -1.90
CA LEU A 8 30.52 1.01 -3.32
C LEU A 8 29.73 -0.28 -3.53
N LYS A 9 30.01 -1.31 -2.73
CA LYS A 9 29.33 -2.60 -2.79
C LYS A 9 27.86 -2.49 -2.34
N ASP A 10 27.58 -1.76 -1.26
CA ASP A 10 26.20 -1.48 -0.81
C ASP A 10 25.43 -0.71 -1.88
N LEU A 11 26.08 0.23 -2.55
CA LEU A 11 25.49 1.06 -3.60
C LEU A 11 25.16 0.24 -4.85
N LYS A 12 26.05 -0.65 -5.27
CA LYS A 12 25.84 -1.55 -6.39
C LYS A 12 24.63 -2.45 -6.16
N ASN A 13 24.51 -3.03 -4.96
CA ASN A 13 23.35 -3.84 -4.59
C ASN A 13 22.03 -3.05 -4.67
N ILE A 14 22.01 -1.79 -4.24
CA ILE A 14 20.82 -0.93 -4.31
C ILE A 14 20.44 -0.63 -5.76
N LEU A 15 21.41 -0.36 -6.61
CA LEU A 15 21.20 -0.05 -8.03
C LEU A 15 20.73 -1.27 -8.82
N ASP A 16 21.30 -2.45 -8.54
CA ASP A 16 20.90 -3.73 -9.15
C ASP A 16 19.43 -4.05 -8.81
N LEU A 17 19.02 -3.82 -7.56
CA LEU A 17 17.63 -4.00 -7.12
C LEU A 17 16.63 -3.06 -7.82
N GLN A 18 17.10 -1.93 -8.33
CA GLN A 18 16.28 -0.92 -9.02
C GLN A 18 16.37 -0.99 -10.55
N ASN A 19 17.06 -2.00 -11.11
CA ASN A 19 17.35 -2.10 -12.54
C ASN A 19 18.07 -0.84 -13.09
N ILE A 20 19.00 -0.27 -12.33
CA ILE A 20 19.77 0.90 -12.70
C ILE A 20 21.23 0.50 -12.81
N PHE A 21 21.81 0.67 -13.98
CA PHE A 21 23.24 0.50 -14.20
C PHE A 21 24.01 1.79 -13.90
N PHE A 22 25.13 1.67 -13.22
CA PHE A 22 26.00 2.78 -12.88
C PHE A 22 27.41 2.54 -13.43
N ASP A 23 27.86 3.45 -14.30
CA ASP A 23 29.22 3.45 -14.80
C ASP A 23 30.06 4.49 -14.06
N PHE A 24 31.02 4.01 -13.25
CA PHE A 24 31.92 4.85 -12.46
C PHE A 24 32.96 5.60 -13.28
N GLU A 25 33.29 5.12 -14.48
CA GLU A 25 34.36 5.70 -15.31
C GLU A 25 33.87 6.93 -16.09
N LEU A 26 32.56 7.02 -16.36
CA LEU A 26 31.99 8.08 -17.19
C LEU A 26 31.60 9.34 -16.41
N TYR A 27 31.71 9.34 -15.07
CA TYR A 27 31.21 10.47 -14.30
C TYR A 27 32.22 11.11 -13.35
N ASN A 28 32.53 12.39 -13.60
CA ASN A 28 33.34 13.27 -12.75
C ASN A 28 32.69 14.66 -12.61
N GLY A 29 31.47 14.73 -12.06
CA GLY A 29 30.80 16.02 -11.92
C GLY A 29 30.18 16.23 -10.57
N VAL A 30 30.53 17.34 -9.92
CA VAL A 30 29.80 17.89 -8.77
C VAL A 30 28.91 19.00 -9.29
N TYR A 31 27.59 18.83 -9.21
CA TYR A 31 26.64 19.88 -9.54
C TYR A 31 26.18 20.59 -8.26
N ASP A 32 26.19 21.91 -8.30
CA ASP A 32 25.61 22.74 -7.24
C ASP A 32 24.13 22.92 -7.53
N ILE A 33 23.30 22.17 -6.86
CA ILE A 33 21.85 22.36 -6.92
C ILE A 33 21.49 23.24 -5.73
N SER A 34 21.71 24.54 -5.86
CA SER A 34 21.24 25.53 -4.91
C SER A 34 19.78 25.90 -5.23
N ASN A 35 18.83 25.12 -4.79
CA ASN A 35 17.47 25.65 -4.58
C ASN A 35 17.50 26.43 -3.27
N GLY A 36 17.63 27.73 -3.35
CA GLY A 36 17.57 28.81 -2.37
C GLY A 36 17.50 28.59 -0.85
N ARG A 37 17.22 27.39 -0.36
CA ARG A 37 17.11 27.02 1.06
C ARG A 37 18.06 25.92 1.53
N ASP A 38 18.61 25.10 0.65
CA ASP A 38 19.54 24.02 1.03
C ASP A 38 20.90 24.22 0.37
N LYS A 39 21.85 24.73 1.16
CA LYS A 39 23.24 24.99 0.72
C LYS A 39 24.13 23.73 0.67
N ARG A 40 23.55 22.53 0.79
CA ARG A 40 24.32 21.27 0.74
C ARG A 40 24.61 20.89 -0.70
N LYS A 41 25.87 20.73 -1.04
CA LYS A 41 26.30 20.20 -2.35
C LYS A 41 25.85 18.75 -2.47
N LYS A 42 24.95 18.46 -3.41
CA LYS A 42 24.59 17.10 -3.77
C LYS A 42 25.51 16.60 -4.87
N ILE A 43 26.07 15.41 -4.67
CA ILE A 43 26.82 14.72 -5.73
C ILE A 43 25.78 14.07 -6.63
N LEU A 44 25.84 14.41 -7.91
CA LEU A 44 25.00 13.80 -8.93
C LEU A 44 25.83 12.80 -9.74
N TYR A 45 25.18 11.76 -10.20
CA TYR A 45 25.77 10.68 -10.95
C TYR A 45 25.04 10.48 -12.27
N LYS A 46 25.79 10.08 -13.29
CA LYS A 46 25.24 9.64 -14.56
C LYS A 46 24.86 8.16 -14.43
N LEU A 47 23.62 7.84 -14.66
CA LEU A 47 23.02 6.53 -14.45
C LEU A 47 22.36 6.07 -15.74
N PHE A 48 22.26 4.76 -15.91
CA PHE A 48 21.60 4.14 -17.04
C PHE A 48 20.42 3.30 -16.56
N CYS A 49 19.24 3.48 -17.16
CA CYS A 49 18.04 2.75 -16.80
C CYS A 49 17.85 1.52 -17.69
N ASN A 50 17.88 0.33 -17.11
CA ASN A 50 17.66 -0.92 -17.84
C ASN A 50 16.22 -1.14 -18.32
N ILE A 51 15.26 -0.30 -17.85
CA ILE A 51 13.84 -0.41 -18.26
C ILE A 51 13.61 0.34 -19.58
N CYS A 52 14.10 1.58 -19.69
CA CYS A 52 13.85 2.43 -20.85
C CYS A 52 15.10 2.67 -21.71
N ASN A 53 16.25 2.13 -21.33
CA ASN A 53 17.54 2.28 -22.00
C ASN A 53 18.01 3.73 -22.17
N ASN A 54 17.59 4.63 -21.27
CA ASN A 54 18.03 6.03 -21.29
C ASN A 54 19.06 6.31 -20.19
N GLU A 55 20.01 7.19 -20.52
CA GLU A 55 20.87 7.80 -19.52
C GLU A 55 20.13 8.93 -18.78
N PHE A 56 20.37 9.07 -17.48
CA PHE A 56 19.84 10.16 -16.68
C PHE A 56 20.79 10.56 -15.55
N VAL A 57 20.61 11.75 -15.01
CA VAL A 57 21.43 12.27 -13.91
C VAL A 57 20.61 12.31 -12.64
N SER A 58 21.09 11.68 -11.56
CA SER A 58 20.42 11.68 -10.26
C SER A 58 21.43 11.61 -9.11
N SER A 59 20.99 11.98 -7.92
CA SER A 59 21.72 11.69 -6.68
C SER A 59 21.48 10.23 -6.29
N LEU A 60 22.47 9.62 -5.62
CA LEU A 60 22.31 8.26 -5.09
C LEU A 60 21.56 8.22 -3.75
N TYR A 61 21.22 9.39 -3.23
CA TYR A 61 20.52 9.50 -1.96
C TYR A 61 19.43 10.60 -2.03
N PRO A 62 18.16 10.33 -1.69
CA PRO A 62 17.58 8.99 -1.49
C PRO A 62 17.80 8.10 -2.72
N SER A 63 17.12 7.08 -2.99
CA SER A 63 17.33 6.20 -4.14
C SER A 63 17.19 6.92 -5.49
N PRO A 64 18.05 6.66 -6.49
CA PRO A 64 17.95 7.29 -7.81
C PRO A 64 16.72 6.78 -8.56
N ILE A 65 15.99 7.67 -9.21
CA ILE A 65 14.80 7.37 -9.99
C ILE A 65 15.01 7.88 -11.42
N CYS A 66 14.79 7.01 -12.40
CA CYS A 66 14.86 7.39 -13.81
C CYS A 66 13.68 8.30 -14.16
N HIS A 67 13.96 9.54 -14.54
CA HIS A 67 12.93 10.52 -14.89
C HIS A 67 12.26 10.26 -16.25
N PHE A 68 12.84 9.44 -17.12
CA PHE A 68 12.19 9.00 -18.36
C PHE A 68 11.09 7.97 -18.11
N CYS A 69 11.35 6.99 -17.21
CA CYS A 69 10.31 6.06 -16.76
C CYS A 69 9.31 6.73 -15.83
N ASN A 70 9.77 7.76 -15.09
CA ASN A 70 9.00 8.49 -14.08
C ASN A 70 9.12 9.98 -14.39
N PRO A 71 8.36 10.51 -15.34
CA PRO A 71 8.51 11.86 -15.89
C PRO A 71 8.24 13.00 -14.89
N LYS A 72 7.79 12.69 -13.70
CA LYS A 72 7.63 13.66 -12.60
C LYS A 72 8.69 13.41 -11.55
N ASP A 73 9.55 14.38 -11.27
CA ASP A 73 10.69 14.32 -10.31
C ASP A 73 10.30 13.95 -8.86
N SER A 74 9.02 13.83 -8.56
CA SER A 74 8.47 13.53 -7.24
C SER A 74 7.63 12.27 -7.17
N ILE A 75 7.58 11.46 -8.25
CA ILE A 75 6.78 10.24 -8.21
C ILE A 75 7.50 9.20 -7.35
N CYS A 76 6.90 8.83 -6.25
CA CYS A 76 7.33 7.71 -5.42
C CYS A 76 7.35 6.41 -6.24
N ILE A 77 8.32 5.55 -5.99
CA ILE A 77 8.41 4.20 -6.61
C ILE A 77 7.07 3.48 -6.48
N GLN A 78 6.43 3.58 -5.32
CA GLN A 78 5.12 3.04 -5.04
C GLN A 78 4.04 3.50 -6.05
N GLN A 79 4.02 4.80 -6.42
CA GLN A 79 3.07 5.31 -7.41
C GLN A 79 3.31 4.71 -8.81
N SER A 80 4.58 4.56 -9.18
CA SER A 80 4.95 3.95 -10.46
C SER A 80 4.55 2.48 -10.54
N GLU A 81 4.81 1.71 -9.50
CA GLU A 81 4.42 0.30 -9.39
C GLU A 81 2.90 0.13 -9.37
N PHE A 82 2.20 1.00 -8.62
CA PHE A 82 0.75 1.00 -8.56
C PHE A 82 0.13 1.32 -9.93
N LYS A 83 0.68 2.30 -10.63
CA LYS A 83 0.29 2.65 -12.00
C LYS A 83 0.49 1.46 -12.95
N HIS A 84 1.60 0.75 -12.83
CA HIS A 84 1.87 -0.44 -13.63
C HIS A 84 0.81 -1.52 -13.38
N PHE A 85 0.51 -1.81 -12.11
CA PHE A 85 -0.56 -2.72 -11.71
C PHE A 85 -1.91 -2.34 -12.33
N LEU A 86 -2.32 -1.06 -12.28
CA LEU A 86 -3.59 -0.63 -12.87
C LEU A 86 -3.62 -0.87 -14.38
N LYS A 87 -2.50 -0.62 -15.08
CA LYS A 87 -2.37 -0.87 -16.53
C LYS A 87 -2.45 -2.36 -16.87
N GLU A 88 -1.76 -3.21 -16.13
CA GLU A 88 -1.82 -4.67 -16.30
C GLU A 88 -3.24 -5.20 -16.13
N GLN A 89 -3.96 -4.67 -15.14
CA GLN A 89 -5.36 -5.01 -14.88
C GLN A 89 -6.36 -4.34 -15.86
N LYS A 90 -5.87 -3.53 -16.82
CA LYS A 90 -6.66 -2.76 -17.79
C LYS A 90 -7.69 -1.83 -17.12
N ILE A 91 -7.38 -1.32 -15.95
CA ILE A 91 -8.24 -0.40 -15.19
C ILE A 91 -8.01 1.01 -15.70
N LYS A 92 -9.09 1.73 -16.04
CA LYS A 92 -9.02 3.13 -16.43
C LYS A 92 -8.86 4.03 -15.21
N PHE A 93 -7.89 4.91 -15.24
CA PHE A 93 -7.60 5.82 -14.15
C PHE A 93 -7.16 7.20 -14.63
N ILE A 94 -7.32 8.18 -13.76
CA ILE A 94 -6.81 9.55 -13.90
C ILE A 94 -5.80 9.76 -12.79
N GLU A 95 -4.59 10.23 -13.14
CA GLU A 95 -3.53 10.52 -12.18
C GLU A 95 -3.55 11.98 -11.78
N ASP A 96 -3.08 12.23 -10.56
CA ASP A 96 -2.60 13.53 -10.09
C ASP A 96 -3.60 14.68 -10.32
N SER A 97 -4.87 14.42 -10.03
CA SER A 97 -5.94 15.36 -10.37
C SER A 97 -6.28 16.29 -9.21
N LYS A 98 -5.93 17.58 -9.35
CA LYS A 98 -6.38 18.68 -8.48
C LYS A 98 -7.80 19.14 -8.79
N LYS A 99 -8.34 18.80 -9.96
CA LYS A 99 -9.66 19.29 -10.40
C LYS A 99 -10.82 18.55 -9.76
N ILE A 100 -10.58 17.34 -9.24
CA ILE A 100 -11.63 16.46 -8.74
C ILE A 100 -12.08 16.88 -7.35
N ILE A 101 -11.15 17.12 -6.44
CA ILE A 101 -11.40 17.45 -5.03
C ILE A 101 -10.63 18.71 -4.56
N PRO A 102 -10.77 19.87 -5.23
CA PRO A 102 -10.05 21.06 -4.79
C PRO A 102 -10.41 21.43 -3.32
N PRO A 103 -9.46 21.91 -2.51
CA PRO A 103 -8.06 22.22 -2.85
C PRO A 103 -7.11 21.02 -2.84
N PHE A 104 -7.61 19.82 -2.55
CA PHE A 104 -6.82 18.60 -2.47
C PHE A 104 -6.60 17.97 -3.86
N GLN A 105 -5.64 17.05 -3.92
CA GLN A 105 -5.28 16.29 -5.09
C GLN A 105 -5.43 14.80 -4.78
N LEU A 106 -5.91 14.01 -5.74
CA LEU A 106 -5.93 12.54 -5.67
C LEU A 106 -4.74 11.97 -6.44
N ASP A 107 -4.03 11.01 -5.86
CA ASP A 107 -2.96 10.31 -6.57
C ASP A 107 -3.53 9.54 -7.77
N PHE A 108 -4.62 8.80 -7.55
CA PHE A 108 -5.34 8.09 -8.60
C PHE A 108 -6.85 8.19 -8.40
N LEU A 109 -7.59 8.39 -9.51
CA LEU A 109 -9.03 8.18 -9.56
C LEU A 109 -9.35 7.07 -10.55
N LEU A 110 -9.94 5.97 -10.07
CA LEU A 110 -10.48 4.89 -10.89
C LEU A 110 -11.87 5.32 -11.37
N SER A 111 -11.92 5.92 -12.57
CA SER A 111 -13.07 6.69 -13.04
C SER A 111 -14.35 5.86 -13.25
N GLU A 112 -14.21 4.58 -13.62
CA GLU A 112 -15.38 3.71 -13.85
C GLU A 112 -16.07 3.27 -12.54
N ASN A 113 -15.35 3.33 -11.41
CA ASN A 113 -15.84 2.85 -10.12
C ASN A 113 -16.03 3.96 -9.08
N ASN A 114 -15.70 5.21 -9.41
CA ASN A 114 -15.66 6.35 -8.48
C ASN A 114 -14.82 6.05 -7.23
N ILE A 115 -13.63 5.46 -7.42
CA ILE A 115 -12.72 5.11 -6.33
C ILE A 115 -11.49 5.99 -6.43
N GLY A 116 -11.22 6.77 -5.39
CA GLY A 116 -9.96 7.48 -5.18
C GLY A 116 -8.96 6.57 -4.46
N VAL A 117 -7.71 6.57 -4.89
CA VAL A 117 -6.62 5.88 -4.19
C VAL A 117 -5.55 6.88 -3.85
N GLU A 118 -5.13 6.88 -2.58
CA GLU A 118 -4.04 7.66 -2.01
C GLU A 118 -2.93 6.73 -1.57
N LEU A 119 -1.73 7.02 -2.02
CA LEU A 119 -0.53 6.29 -1.64
C LEU A 119 0.23 7.12 -0.61
N ASN A 120 0.12 6.73 0.65
CA ASN A 120 0.66 7.49 1.77
C ASN A 120 2.07 7.01 2.11
N GLY A 121 3.08 7.87 1.87
CA GLY A 121 4.43 7.65 2.35
C GLY A 121 4.54 7.90 3.86
N ASN A 122 5.17 6.99 4.59
CA ASN A 122 5.27 7.06 6.05
C ASN A 122 5.96 8.33 6.56
N TYR A 123 6.91 8.87 5.81
CA TYR A 123 7.65 10.08 6.19
C TYR A 123 6.82 11.36 6.08
N PHE A 124 6.08 11.53 4.98
CA PHE A 124 5.32 12.75 4.70
C PHE A 124 3.99 12.85 5.46
N HIS A 125 3.58 11.76 6.09
CA HIS A 125 2.32 11.66 6.85
C HIS A 125 2.53 11.48 8.35
N SER A 126 3.81 11.48 8.82
CA SER A 126 4.12 11.51 10.26
C SER A 126 3.97 12.94 10.80
N GLU A 127 3.56 13.07 12.06
CA GLU A 127 3.46 14.37 12.76
C GLU A 127 4.80 15.13 12.79
N PHE A 128 5.92 14.47 12.50
CA PHE A 128 7.28 15.03 12.52
C PHE A 128 7.78 15.51 11.16
N GLY A 129 7.12 15.18 10.05
CA GLY A 129 7.68 15.38 8.70
C GLY A 129 6.88 16.28 7.76
N GLY A 130 5.69 16.74 8.12
CA GLY A 130 4.85 17.47 7.18
C GLY A 130 4.06 18.62 7.81
N ASP A 131 3.90 19.72 7.06
CA ASP A 131 3.01 20.85 7.35
C ASP A 131 1.50 20.47 7.24
N LYS A 132 1.16 19.17 7.37
CA LYS A 132 -0.22 18.71 7.23
C LYS A 132 -0.90 18.69 8.59
N ASP A 133 -1.98 19.46 8.72
CA ASP A 133 -2.87 19.44 9.88
C ASP A 133 -3.40 18.01 10.16
N LYS A 134 -3.60 17.70 11.44
CA LYS A 134 -4.24 16.44 11.92
C LYS A 134 -5.52 16.09 11.15
N ASN A 135 -6.26 17.09 10.73
CA ASN A 135 -7.52 16.92 10.01
C ASN A 135 -7.35 16.77 8.48
N TYR A 136 -6.14 16.86 7.94
CA TYR A 136 -5.91 16.82 6.49
C TYR A 136 -6.55 15.60 5.82
N HIS A 137 -6.28 14.40 6.35
CA HIS A 137 -6.83 13.16 5.81
C HIS A 137 -8.35 13.05 6.02
N LEU A 138 -8.84 13.53 7.16
CA LEU A 138 -10.27 13.57 7.47
C LEU A 138 -11.00 14.49 6.49
N ASN A 139 -10.53 15.73 6.31
CA ASN A 139 -11.12 16.70 5.40
C ASN A 139 -11.10 16.22 3.95
N LYS A 140 -9.99 15.60 3.51
CA LYS A 140 -9.90 15.00 2.17
C LYS A 140 -10.91 13.85 1.99
N SER A 141 -11.04 12.99 2.99
CA SER A 141 -12.01 11.89 2.97
C SER A 141 -13.45 12.40 2.96
N GLN A 142 -13.75 13.46 3.70
CA GLN A 142 -15.06 14.09 3.73
C GLN A 142 -15.45 14.65 2.37
N ILE A 143 -14.55 15.41 1.72
CA ILE A 143 -14.81 15.96 0.38
C ILE A 143 -14.98 14.84 -0.66
N CYS A 144 -14.20 13.76 -0.57
CA CYS A 144 -14.39 12.60 -1.43
C CYS A 144 -15.78 11.99 -1.22
N PHE A 145 -16.20 11.82 0.03
CA PHE A 145 -17.52 11.29 0.37
C PHE A 145 -18.65 12.15 -0.19
N GLU A 146 -18.60 13.48 -0.03
CA GLU A 146 -19.57 14.44 -0.58
C GLU A 146 -19.67 14.38 -2.10
N LYS A 147 -18.58 14.02 -2.78
CA LYS A 147 -18.53 13.81 -4.23
C LYS A 147 -18.82 12.36 -4.68
N ASN A 148 -19.30 11.52 -3.76
CA ASN A 148 -19.55 10.11 -4.01
C ASN A 148 -18.32 9.33 -4.52
N ILE A 149 -17.12 9.74 -4.05
CA ILE A 149 -15.86 9.06 -4.32
C ILE A 149 -15.47 8.25 -3.09
N LYS A 150 -15.35 6.94 -3.24
CA LYS A 150 -14.83 6.07 -2.20
C LYS A 150 -13.32 6.19 -2.12
N LEU A 151 -12.79 6.84 -1.08
CA LEU A 151 -11.35 6.99 -0.90
C LEU A 151 -10.73 5.76 -0.22
N ILE A 152 -9.65 5.25 -0.79
CA ILE A 152 -8.84 4.15 -0.27
C ILE A 152 -7.44 4.69 0.01
N HIS A 153 -6.98 4.54 1.24
CA HIS A 153 -5.60 4.80 1.62
C HIS A 153 -4.79 3.50 1.52
N VAL A 154 -3.62 3.58 0.91
CA VAL A 154 -2.61 2.53 0.85
C VAL A 154 -1.33 3.09 1.45
N PHE A 155 -0.85 2.51 2.53
CA PHE A 155 0.37 2.96 3.19
C PHE A 155 1.61 2.31 2.58
N GLU A 156 2.74 2.99 2.68
CA GLU A 156 4.01 2.55 2.10
C GLU A 156 4.45 1.17 2.61
N ASP A 157 4.28 0.90 3.89
CA ASP A 157 4.56 -0.38 4.51
C ASP A 157 3.61 -1.49 4.04
N GLU A 158 2.33 -1.19 3.88
CA GLU A 158 1.35 -2.14 3.31
C GLU A 158 1.74 -2.50 1.87
N TRP A 159 2.08 -1.49 1.05
CA TRP A 159 2.53 -1.73 -0.32
C TRP A 159 3.81 -2.54 -0.36
N LYS A 160 4.80 -2.21 0.46
CA LYS A 160 6.12 -2.85 0.47
C LYS A 160 6.09 -4.30 0.96
N PHE A 161 5.32 -4.59 2.02
CA PHE A 161 5.35 -5.89 2.69
C PHE A 161 4.12 -6.76 2.42
N LYS A 162 3.03 -6.18 1.88
CA LYS A 162 1.74 -6.85 1.66
C LYS A 162 1.16 -6.53 0.28
N THR A 163 2.03 -6.31 -0.71
CA THR A 163 1.67 -5.88 -2.08
C THR A 163 0.55 -6.71 -2.68
N GLU A 164 0.64 -8.04 -2.62
CA GLU A 164 -0.36 -8.93 -3.23
C GLU A 164 -1.71 -8.88 -2.51
N ILE A 165 -1.71 -8.66 -1.20
CA ILE A 165 -2.95 -8.45 -0.43
C ILE A 165 -3.60 -7.12 -0.82
N VAL A 166 -2.81 -6.04 -0.97
CA VAL A 166 -3.31 -4.73 -1.41
C VAL A 166 -3.89 -4.82 -2.81
N LYS A 167 -3.18 -5.42 -3.76
CA LYS A 167 -3.65 -5.62 -5.14
C LYS A 167 -4.95 -6.40 -5.19
N SER A 168 -5.03 -7.52 -4.45
CA SER A 168 -6.23 -8.34 -4.34
C SER A 168 -7.41 -7.57 -3.75
N ARG A 169 -7.18 -6.78 -2.69
CA ARG A 169 -8.21 -5.92 -2.08
C ARG A 169 -8.77 -4.91 -3.07
N ILE A 170 -7.90 -4.22 -3.81
CA ILE A 170 -8.33 -3.26 -4.82
C ILE A 170 -9.10 -3.95 -5.94
N SER A 171 -8.58 -5.07 -6.48
CA SER A 171 -9.26 -5.87 -7.49
C SER A 171 -10.65 -6.34 -7.03
N SER A 172 -10.79 -6.74 -5.78
CA SER A 172 -12.10 -7.10 -5.19
C SER A 172 -13.06 -5.92 -5.13
N ILE A 173 -12.59 -4.75 -4.71
CA ILE A 173 -13.42 -3.53 -4.56
C ILE A 173 -13.97 -3.06 -5.92
N ILE A 174 -13.16 -3.15 -6.97
CA ILE A 174 -13.57 -2.77 -8.34
C ILE A 174 -14.33 -3.88 -9.08
N GLY A 175 -14.47 -5.06 -8.47
CA GLY A 175 -15.16 -6.20 -9.08
C GLY A 175 -14.32 -6.98 -10.11
N ASN A 176 -13.03 -6.67 -10.24
CA ASN A 176 -12.10 -7.34 -11.16
C ASN A 176 -11.47 -8.58 -10.52
N VAL A 177 -12.31 -9.55 -10.14
CA VAL A 177 -11.87 -10.82 -9.55
C VAL A 177 -12.51 -11.97 -10.33
N ASN A 178 -11.68 -12.87 -10.83
CA ASN A 178 -12.12 -13.94 -11.71
C ASN A 178 -12.83 -15.09 -10.98
N LYS A 179 -12.47 -15.35 -9.71
CA LYS A 179 -12.99 -16.50 -8.95
C LYS A 179 -13.96 -16.02 -7.87
N LYS A 180 -15.24 -16.45 -8.00
CA LYS A 180 -16.31 -16.12 -7.03
C LYS A 180 -16.84 -17.38 -6.37
N TYR A 181 -16.94 -17.33 -5.06
CA TYR A 181 -17.62 -18.33 -4.24
C TYR A 181 -18.90 -17.76 -3.64
N PHE A 182 -19.90 -18.60 -3.45
CA PHE A 182 -21.13 -18.20 -2.76
C PHE A 182 -21.16 -18.86 -1.38
N ALA A 183 -21.19 -18.05 -0.34
CA ALA A 183 -21.15 -18.53 1.04
C ALA A 183 -22.24 -19.57 1.36
N ARG A 184 -23.42 -19.50 0.72
CA ARG A 184 -24.49 -20.48 0.86
C ARG A 184 -24.07 -21.91 0.46
N LYS A 185 -23.03 -22.06 -0.37
CA LYS A 185 -22.47 -23.36 -0.81
C LYS A 185 -21.26 -23.79 0.02
N CYS A 186 -20.96 -23.05 1.08
CA CYS A 186 -19.79 -23.26 1.92
C CYS A 186 -20.21 -23.71 3.31
N GLU A 187 -19.34 -24.39 4.00
CA GLU A 187 -19.51 -24.90 5.36
C GLU A 187 -18.74 -24.03 6.35
N ILE A 188 -19.36 -23.77 7.51
CA ILE A 188 -18.73 -23.07 8.62
C ILE A 188 -18.11 -24.09 9.58
N LYS A 189 -16.84 -23.92 9.93
CA LYS A 189 -16.14 -24.73 10.92
C LYS A 189 -15.36 -23.86 11.90
N ILE A 190 -15.27 -24.28 13.14
CA ILE A 190 -14.31 -23.72 14.10
C ILE A 190 -12.92 -24.22 13.68
N ILE A 191 -11.96 -23.31 13.63
CA ILE A 191 -10.58 -23.63 13.24
C ILE A 191 -9.63 -23.37 14.40
N ASP A 192 -8.51 -24.11 14.39
CA ASP A 192 -7.49 -23.95 15.40
C ASP A 192 -6.66 -22.67 15.19
N TYR A 193 -5.88 -22.35 16.21
CA TYR A 193 -5.06 -21.13 16.25
C TYR A 193 -3.96 -21.11 15.18
N ALA A 194 -3.36 -22.25 14.88
CA ALA A 194 -2.26 -22.36 13.92
C ALA A 194 -2.77 -22.09 12.49
N LEU A 195 -3.87 -22.76 12.10
CA LEU A 195 -4.51 -22.58 10.80
C LEU A 195 -5.01 -21.14 10.61
N LYS A 196 -5.67 -20.56 11.64
CA LYS A 196 -6.12 -19.18 11.67
C LYS A 196 -4.94 -18.22 11.44
N ASN A 197 -3.86 -18.36 12.19
CA ASN A 197 -2.70 -17.46 12.10
C ASN A 197 -2.04 -17.52 10.73
N LYS A 198 -1.83 -18.73 10.20
CA LYS A 198 -1.29 -18.90 8.85
C LYS A 198 -2.14 -18.18 7.83
N PHE A 199 -3.46 -18.43 7.83
CA PHE A 199 -4.38 -17.83 6.89
C PHE A 199 -4.37 -16.29 6.96
N LEU A 200 -4.44 -15.72 8.18
CA LEU A 200 -4.47 -14.27 8.37
C LEU A 200 -3.15 -13.59 7.97
N ASN A 201 -2.01 -14.21 8.22
CA ASN A 201 -0.71 -13.67 7.81
C ASN A 201 -0.55 -13.62 6.29
N GLU A 202 -1.14 -14.57 5.59
CA GLU A 202 -1.08 -14.66 4.13
C GLU A 202 -2.14 -13.78 3.42
N ASN A 203 -3.27 -13.47 4.08
CA ASN A 203 -4.42 -12.88 3.41
C ASN A 203 -4.96 -11.58 4.03
N HIS A 204 -4.54 -11.19 5.24
CA HIS A 204 -5.02 -10.00 5.93
C HIS A 204 -3.93 -8.94 6.08
N LEU A 205 -4.24 -7.66 5.82
CA LEU A 205 -3.27 -6.55 5.91
C LEU A 205 -2.57 -6.48 7.27
N GLN A 206 -3.34 -6.60 8.35
CA GLN A 206 -2.79 -6.55 9.71
C GLN A 206 -2.27 -7.91 10.21
N GLY A 207 -2.41 -8.99 9.43
CA GLY A 207 -1.99 -10.34 9.82
C GLY A 207 -2.80 -10.95 10.97
N ALA A 208 -2.17 -11.90 11.68
CA ALA A 208 -2.77 -12.64 12.78
C ALA A 208 -3.15 -11.76 13.98
N ASP A 209 -4.04 -12.26 14.82
CA ASP A 209 -4.55 -11.61 16.03
C ASP A 209 -4.64 -12.58 17.21
N ASN A 210 -4.95 -12.06 18.40
CA ASN A 210 -5.17 -12.83 19.63
C ASN A 210 -6.67 -13.06 19.90
N SER A 211 -7.37 -13.54 18.89
CA SER A 211 -8.79 -13.90 19.00
C SER A 211 -9.00 -15.25 19.72
N PHE A 212 -10.18 -15.43 20.30
CA PHE A 212 -10.55 -16.69 20.97
C PHE A 212 -11.63 -17.47 20.20
N TYR A 213 -12.47 -16.82 19.41
CA TYR A 213 -13.32 -17.49 18.44
C TYR A 213 -12.77 -17.34 17.04
N ASN A 214 -12.45 -18.47 16.40
CA ASN A 214 -11.87 -18.52 15.07
C ASN A 214 -12.77 -19.35 14.16
N ILE A 215 -13.41 -18.67 13.23
CA ILE A 215 -14.41 -19.27 12.34
C ILE A 215 -13.81 -19.31 10.93
N GLY A 216 -13.77 -20.49 10.35
CA GLY A 216 -13.38 -20.71 8.96
C GLY A 216 -14.60 -21.01 8.09
N LEU A 217 -14.62 -20.46 6.89
CA LEU A 217 -15.57 -20.79 5.85
C LEU A 217 -14.89 -21.67 4.81
N PHE A 218 -15.41 -22.87 4.60
CA PHE A 218 -14.85 -23.88 3.72
C PHE A 218 -15.75 -24.10 2.50
N HIS A 219 -15.11 -24.10 1.32
CA HIS A 219 -15.75 -24.60 0.11
C HIS A 219 -15.16 -25.96 -0.21
N LYS A 220 -15.94 -27.02 -0.04
CA LYS A 220 -15.44 -28.39 0.05
C LYS A 220 -14.41 -28.46 1.20
N ASP A 221 -13.15 -28.83 0.92
CA ASP A 221 -12.10 -28.91 1.93
C ASP A 221 -11.14 -27.71 1.93
N GLU A 222 -11.37 -26.73 1.06
CA GLU A 222 -10.56 -25.52 0.95
C GLU A 222 -11.07 -24.42 1.92
N LEU A 223 -10.20 -23.92 2.81
CA LEU A 223 -10.50 -22.78 3.67
C LEU A 223 -10.40 -21.51 2.81
N ILE A 224 -11.55 -20.83 2.60
CA ILE A 224 -11.65 -19.69 1.69
C ILE A 224 -11.85 -18.34 2.38
N SER A 225 -12.27 -18.34 3.65
CA SER A 225 -12.42 -17.11 4.44
C SER A 225 -12.31 -17.41 5.92
N VAL A 226 -11.82 -16.44 6.67
CA VAL A 226 -11.68 -16.49 8.13
C VAL A 226 -12.31 -15.27 8.76
N MET A 227 -13.05 -15.49 9.85
CA MET A 227 -13.60 -14.46 10.71
C MET A 227 -13.19 -14.75 12.15
N THR A 228 -12.71 -13.74 12.86
CA THR A 228 -12.23 -13.91 14.23
C THR A 228 -12.85 -12.91 15.19
N PHE A 229 -13.09 -13.34 16.42
CA PHE A 229 -13.66 -12.51 17.46
C PHE A 229 -12.79 -12.52 18.71
N SER A 230 -12.64 -11.37 19.31
CA SER A 230 -11.91 -11.14 20.55
C SER A 230 -12.80 -10.52 21.63
N LYS A 231 -12.28 -10.47 22.85
CA LYS A 231 -12.89 -9.64 23.90
C LYS A 231 -12.85 -8.18 23.45
N PRO A 232 -13.90 -7.39 23.77
CA PRO A 232 -13.91 -5.98 23.45
C PRO A 232 -12.66 -5.29 24.01
N ARG A 233 -11.99 -4.53 23.16
CA ARG A 233 -10.87 -3.69 23.60
C ARG A 233 -11.44 -2.55 24.44
N ILE A 234 -10.96 -2.42 25.68
CA ILE A 234 -11.27 -1.28 26.51
C ILE A 234 -10.49 -0.11 25.90
N ALA A 235 -11.11 0.61 24.96
CA ALA A 235 -10.58 1.85 24.47
C ALA A 235 -10.59 2.89 25.60
N LEU A 236 -9.66 3.83 25.59
CA LEU A 236 -9.57 4.92 26.55
C LEU A 236 -10.96 5.57 26.77
N GLY A 237 -11.51 5.42 27.97
CA GLY A 237 -12.79 5.99 28.38
C GLY A 237 -14.02 5.06 28.31
N GLN A 238 -13.92 3.85 27.80
CA GLN A 238 -15.04 2.91 27.90
C GLN A 238 -15.12 2.31 29.33
N LYS A 239 -16.30 2.41 29.95
CA LYS A 239 -16.62 1.75 31.22
C LYS A 239 -16.57 0.23 31.03
N LYS A 240 -16.05 -0.51 32.01
CA LYS A 240 -16.16 -1.97 32.03
C LYS A 240 -17.64 -2.35 31.82
N LEU A 241 -17.90 -3.08 30.73
CA LEU A 241 -19.22 -3.66 30.48
C LEU A 241 -19.56 -4.62 31.63
N LYS A 242 -20.80 -4.59 32.10
CA LYS A 242 -21.26 -5.50 33.12
C LYS A 242 -21.17 -6.93 32.59
N SER A 243 -20.83 -7.88 33.42
CA SER A 243 -20.49 -9.28 33.10
C SER A 243 -21.62 -10.11 32.44
N GLU A 244 -22.81 -9.55 32.30
CA GLU A 244 -23.98 -10.23 31.76
C GLU A 244 -24.14 -10.13 30.24
N ASP A 245 -23.44 -9.21 29.60
CA ASP A 245 -23.48 -9.04 28.14
C ASP A 245 -22.35 -9.84 27.49
N ALA A 246 -22.69 -10.88 26.74
CA ALA A 246 -21.73 -11.66 25.93
C ALA A 246 -21.31 -10.86 24.67
N ILE A 247 -20.70 -9.70 24.89
CA ILE A 247 -20.25 -8.83 23.81
C ILE A 247 -18.90 -9.31 23.32
N VAL A 248 -18.77 -9.48 22.00
CA VAL A 248 -17.53 -9.80 21.31
C VAL A 248 -17.21 -8.73 20.27
N GLU A 249 -15.94 -8.48 20.03
CA GLU A 249 -15.47 -7.57 18.99
C GLU A 249 -15.03 -8.41 17.78
N LEU A 250 -15.51 -8.06 16.57
CA LEU A 250 -14.97 -8.59 15.34
C LEU A 250 -13.52 -8.09 15.18
N SER A 251 -12.58 -9.00 15.29
CA SER A 251 -11.15 -8.67 15.28
C SER A 251 -10.59 -8.67 13.86
N ARG A 252 -10.86 -9.73 13.08
CA ARG A 252 -10.40 -9.87 11.70
C ARG A 252 -11.48 -10.53 10.85
N PHE A 253 -11.53 -10.09 9.59
CA PHE A 253 -12.29 -10.77 8.55
C PHE A 253 -11.55 -10.62 7.22
N CYS A 254 -11.22 -11.73 6.58
CA CYS A 254 -10.69 -11.73 5.22
C CYS A 254 -11.03 -13.03 4.49
N SER A 255 -10.94 -12.98 3.18
CA SER A 255 -10.97 -14.14 2.29
C SER A 255 -9.59 -14.36 1.70
N LEU A 256 -9.36 -15.51 1.08
CA LEU A 256 -8.16 -15.74 0.26
C LEU A 256 -7.96 -14.60 -0.73
N ILE A 257 -6.71 -14.28 -1.01
CA ILE A 257 -6.40 -13.30 -2.06
C ILE A 257 -6.93 -13.77 -3.42
N ASN A 258 -7.26 -12.80 -4.28
CA ASN A 258 -7.74 -13.02 -5.66
C ASN A 258 -9.04 -13.82 -5.79
N ILE A 259 -9.85 -13.90 -4.73
CA ILE A 259 -11.20 -14.45 -4.77
C ILE A 259 -12.22 -13.48 -4.15
N ASN A 260 -13.47 -13.66 -4.52
CA ASN A 260 -14.60 -12.96 -3.89
C ASN A 260 -15.57 -13.99 -3.28
N VAL A 261 -15.89 -13.84 -1.99
CA VAL A 261 -16.84 -14.70 -1.29
C VAL A 261 -18.13 -13.93 -1.06
N VAL A 262 -19.09 -14.11 -1.96
CA VAL A 262 -20.38 -13.42 -1.92
C VAL A 262 -21.20 -13.91 -0.71
N GLY A 263 -21.58 -12.98 0.17
CA GLY A 263 -22.32 -13.27 1.40
C GLY A 263 -21.48 -13.88 2.52
N GLY A 264 -20.14 -13.88 2.40
CA GLY A 264 -19.24 -14.47 3.42
C GLY A 264 -19.32 -13.79 4.78
N PHE A 265 -19.55 -12.50 4.81
CA PHE A 265 -19.68 -11.74 6.06
C PHE A 265 -20.98 -12.03 6.80
N ASN A 266 -22.07 -12.30 6.08
CA ASN A 266 -23.42 -12.45 6.66
C ASN A 266 -23.83 -13.92 6.92
N LYS A 267 -22.96 -14.88 6.63
CA LYS A 267 -23.24 -16.29 6.88
C LYS A 267 -22.91 -16.68 8.31
#